data_0ec727a8220493b8e96b0389a0e43f3f
#
_entry.id   0ec727a8220493b8e96b0389a0e43f3f
#
_cell.length_a   1.000
_cell.length_b   1.000
_cell.length_c   1.000
_cell.angle_alpha   90.00
_cell.angle_beta   90.00
_cell.angle_gamma   90.00
#
_symmetry.space_group_name_H-M   'P 1'
#
loop_
_entity.id
_entity.type
_entity.pdbx_description
1 polymer ?
#
loop_
_entity_poly.entity_id
_entity_poly.type
_entity_poly.pdbx_seq_one_letter_code
_entity_poly.pdbx_strand_id
1 'polypeptide(L)'
;RLGGARSAALQLDWGQALGCAGFFTIALPEGDSREPSSLLRTGGRLLRFWLAATRLGLAVQPGLAMLMFAHYGAAGVRFTDDPRLLRDAARCHGRLRALVGDDAPRLVFVGRIGE
;
A
#
# COMPACT_ATOMS: atom_id res chain seq x y z
N ARG A 1 20.03 20.84 -2.71
CA ARG A 1 18.95 20.48 -1.78
C ARG A 1 17.80 19.71 -2.43
N LEU A 2 17.35 20.14 -3.60
CA LEU A 2 16.31 19.42 -4.35
C LEU A 2 16.82 18.08 -4.95
N GLY A 3 18.11 17.98 -5.27
CA GLY A 3 18.72 16.75 -5.77
C GLY A 3 18.87 15.66 -4.72
N GLY A 4 19.11 16.01 -3.44
CA GLY A 4 19.24 15.05 -2.34
C GLY A 4 17.93 14.32 -2.03
N ALA A 5 16.80 15.01 -2.02
CA ALA A 5 15.48 14.39 -1.82
C ALA A 5 15.10 13.45 -2.98
N ARG A 6 15.41 13.82 -4.22
CA ARG A 6 15.21 12.96 -5.39
C ARG A 6 16.12 11.74 -5.38
N SER A 7 17.39 11.90 -4.98
CA SER A 7 18.32 10.78 -4.85
C SER A 7 17.88 9.82 -3.74
N ALA A 8 17.42 10.33 -2.61
CA ALA A 8 16.89 9.51 -1.52
C ALA A 8 15.62 8.77 -1.94
N ALA A 9 14.69 9.42 -2.63
CA ALA A 9 13.50 8.77 -3.18
C ALA A 9 13.86 7.68 -4.19
N LEU A 10 14.81 7.94 -5.10
CA LEU A 10 15.30 6.95 -6.05
C LEU A 10 15.95 5.75 -5.35
N GLN A 11 16.78 5.99 -4.33
CA GLN A 11 17.43 4.91 -3.60
C GLN A 11 16.48 4.12 -2.71
N LEU A 12 15.56 4.80 -2.03
CA LEU A 12 14.63 4.16 -1.11
C LEU A 12 13.44 3.51 -1.81
N ASP A 13 12.92 4.12 -2.87
CA ASP A 13 11.73 3.61 -3.56
C ASP A 13 12.07 2.72 -4.75
N TRP A 14 12.96 3.16 -5.63
CA TRP A 14 13.29 2.41 -6.84
C TRP A 14 14.26 1.26 -6.59
N GLY A 15 15.32 1.50 -5.82
CA GLY A 15 16.30 0.45 -5.50
C GLY A 15 15.67 -0.72 -4.77
N GLN A 16 14.79 -0.42 -3.81
CA GLN A 16 14.06 -1.44 -3.07
C GLN A 16 12.94 -2.09 -3.90
N ALA A 17 12.28 -1.35 -4.79
CA ALA A 17 11.26 -1.90 -5.67
C ALA A 17 11.84 -2.88 -6.68
N LEU A 18 13.02 -2.58 -7.24
CA LEU A 18 13.72 -3.46 -8.18
C LEU A 18 14.34 -4.69 -7.50
N GLY A 19 14.68 -4.59 -6.21
CA GLY A 19 15.28 -5.68 -5.43
C GLY A 19 14.28 -6.64 -4.80
N CYS A 20 12.97 -6.36 -4.84
CA CYS A 20 11.97 -7.27 -4.28
C CYS A 20 11.48 -8.29 -5.34
N ALA A 21 11.05 -9.48 -4.88
CA ALA A 21 10.52 -10.51 -5.76
C ALA A 21 9.10 -10.15 -6.27
N GLY A 22 8.35 -9.37 -5.49
CA GLY A 22 7.02 -8.96 -5.90
C GLY A 22 6.32 -8.03 -4.92
N PHE A 23 5.17 -7.54 -5.36
CA PHE A 23 4.23 -6.78 -4.54
C PHE A 23 3.01 -7.65 -4.27
N PHE A 24 2.37 -7.44 -3.14
CA PHE A 24 1.12 -8.08 -2.81
C PHE A 24 0.16 -7.10 -2.15
N THR A 25 -1.11 -7.41 -2.24
CA THR A 25 -2.18 -6.66 -1.60
C THR A 25 -3.07 -7.60 -0.81
N ILE A 26 -3.68 -7.09 0.25
CA ILE A 26 -4.73 -7.79 0.99
C ILE A 26 -5.96 -6.91 0.98
N ALA A 27 -7.07 -7.50 0.55
CA ALA A 27 -8.38 -6.87 0.52
C ALA A 27 -9.31 -7.53 1.53
N LEU A 28 -10.28 -6.78 2.01
CA LEU A 28 -11.43 -7.35 2.73
C LEU A 28 -12.18 -8.31 1.81
N PRO A 29 -12.75 -9.40 2.33
CA PRO A 29 -13.63 -10.26 1.55
C PRO A 29 -14.77 -9.47 0.89
N GLU A 30 -15.26 -9.98 -0.21
CA GLU A 30 -16.42 -9.39 -0.89
C GLU A 30 -17.63 -9.40 0.05
N GLY A 31 -18.34 -8.27 0.14
CA GLY A 31 -19.46 -8.09 1.06
C GLY A 31 -19.09 -7.68 2.50
N ASP A 32 -17.80 -7.76 2.88
CA ASP A 32 -17.36 -7.28 4.19
C ASP A 32 -17.23 -5.74 4.21
N SER A 33 -17.66 -5.15 5.33
CA SER A 33 -17.45 -3.73 5.62
C SER A 33 -16.13 -3.49 6.36
N ARG A 34 -15.73 -2.20 6.48
CA ARG A 34 -14.57 -1.80 7.29
C ARG A 34 -14.88 -1.76 8.80
N GLU A 35 -15.73 -2.63 9.27
CA GLU A 35 -16.01 -2.78 10.69
C GLU A 35 -14.80 -3.35 11.45
N PRO A 36 -14.63 -3.01 12.73
CA PRO A 36 -13.51 -3.50 13.54
C PRO A 36 -13.36 -5.02 13.54
N SER A 37 -14.45 -5.76 13.55
CA SER A 37 -14.43 -7.23 13.53
C SER A 37 -13.87 -7.80 12.23
N SER A 38 -14.22 -7.22 11.08
CA SER A 38 -13.70 -7.61 9.75
C SER A 38 -12.23 -7.23 9.60
N LEU A 39 -11.85 -6.06 10.10
CA LEU A 39 -10.46 -5.61 10.10
C LEU A 39 -9.57 -6.50 10.97
N LEU A 40 -10.01 -6.87 12.16
CA LEU A 40 -9.29 -7.80 13.05
C LEU A 40 -9.12 -9.18 12.43
N ARG A 41 -10.16 -9.72 11.81
CA ARG A 41 -10.12 -11.00 11.11
C ARG A 41 -9.12 -10.99 9.96
N THR A 42 -9.14 -9.92 9.18
CA THR A 42 -8.22 -9.73 8.05
C THR A 42 -6.79 -9.51 8.53
N GLY A 43 -6.59 -8.78 9.64
CA GLY A 43 -5.29 -8.64 10.31
C GLY A 43 -4.73 -9.98 10.76
N GLY A 44 -5.56 -10.87 11.30
CA GLY A 44 -5.16 -12.24 11.64
C GLY A 44 -4.71 -13.07 10.43
N ARG A 45 -5.36 -12.88 9.28
CA ARG A 45 -4.94 -13.52 8.01
C ARG A 45 -3.61 -12.95 7.52
N LEU A 46 -3.43 -11.63 7.59
CA LEU A 46 -2.16 -10.99 7.26
C LEU A 46 -1.03 -11.52 8.14
N LEU A 47 -1.25 -11.64 9.44
CA LEU A 47 -0.24 -12.17 10.36
C LEU A 47 0.17 -13.61 9.98
N ARG A 48 -0.80 -14.48 9.69
CA ARG A 48 -0.51 -15.85 9.23
C ARG A 48 0.29 -15.88 7.93
N PHE A 49 -0.08 -15.04 6.98
CA PHE A 49 0.68 -14.87 5.74
C PHE A 49 2.12 -14.43 6.02
N TRP A 50 2.30 -13.44 6.89
CA TRP A 50 3.63 -12.93 7.24
C TRP A 50 4.50 -13.99 7.93
N LEU A 51 3.93 -14.72 8.87
CA LEU A 51 4.62 -15.83 9.54
C LEU A 51 4.99 -16.95 8.55
N ALA A 52 4.12 -17.28 7.63
CA ALA A 52 4.39 -18.27 6.58
C ALA A 52 5.54 -17.80 5.66
N ALA A 53 5.52 -16.53 5.23
CA ALA A 53 6.60 -15.94 4.45
C ALA A 53 7.93 -16.01 5.19
N THR A 54 7.95 -15.65 6.47
CA THR A 54 9.14 -15.71 7.33
C THR A 54 9.68 -17.15 7.44
N ARG A 55 8.82 -18.14 7.58
CA ARG A 55 9.22 -19.56 7.60
C ARG A 55 9.88 -20.01 6.30
N LEU A 56 9.50 -19.41 5.17
CA LEU A 56 10.08 -19.65 3.85
C LEU A 56 11.35 -18.82 3.58
N GLY A 57 11.83 -18.07 4.56
CA GLY A 57 13.00 -17.19 4.40
C GLY A 57 12.69 -15.90 3.62
N LEU A 58 11.42 -15.55 3.47
CA LEU A 58 11.00 -14.36 2.76
C LEU A 58 10.77 -13.19 3.72
N ALA A 59 11.28 -12.02 3.36
CA ALA A 59 11.02 -10.77 4.06
C ALA A 59 9.76 -10.09 3.51
N VAL A 60 8.97 -9.55 4.40
CA VAL A 60 7.76 -8.76 4.07
C VAL A 60 7.98 -7.33 4.53
N GLN A 61 7.76 -6.37 3.64
CA GLN A 61 7.84 -4.95 3.96
C GLN A 61 6.51 -4.25 3.65
N PRO A 62 5.87 -3.64 4.67
CA PRO A 62 4.66 -2.85 4.47
C PRO A 62 4.89 -1.63 3.57
N GLY A 63 3.94 -1.34 2.69
CA GLY A 63 3.89 -0.14 1.84
C GLY A 63 2.64 0.70 2.13
N LEU A 64 2.33 0.95 3.40
CA LEU A 64 1.06 1.53 3.83
C LEU A 64 0.87 2.98 3.41
N ALA A 65 1.95 3.75 3.23
CA ALA A 65 1.86 5.15 2.81
C ALA A 65 1.11 5.31 1.47
N MET A 66 1.42 4.47 0.50
CA MET A 66 0.73 4.47 -0.79
C MET A 66 -0.78 4.21 -0.63
N LEU A 67 -1.13 3.24 0.19
CA LEU A 67 -2.54 2.90 0.46
C LEU A 67 -3.26 4.05 1.17
N MET A 68 -2.63 4.67 2.15
CA MET A 68 -3.16 5.81 2.89
C MET A 68 -3.44 7.01 1.96
N PHE A 69 -2.49 7.39 1.13
CA PHE A 69 -2.66 8.48 0.18
C PHE A 69 -3.70 8.17 -0.90
N ALA A 70 -3.77 6.92 -1.36
CA ALA A 70 -4.81 6.49 -2.29
C ALA A 70 -6.21 6.62 -1.66
N HIS A 71 -6.38 6.27 -0.39
CA HIS A 71 -7.63 6.47 0.34
C HIS A 71 -7.97 7.94 0.53
N TYR A 72 -6.99 8.78 0.87
CA TYR A 72 -7.20 10.23 0.96
C TYR A 72 -7.62 10.83 -0.39
N GLY A 73 -6.99 10.41 -1.48
CA GLY A 73 -7.34 10.85 -2.83
C GLY A 73 -8.75 10.42 -3.24
N ALA A 74 -9.16 9.19 -2.89
CA ALA A 74 -10.50 8.68 -3.15
C ALA A 74 -11.60 9.39 -2.36
N ALA A 75 -11.32 9.70 -1.09
CA ALA A 75 -12.27 10.35 -0.18
C ALA A 75 -12.25 11.87 -0.26
N GLY A 76 -11.36 12.48 -1.05
CA GLY A 76 -11.21 13.93 -1.14
C GLY A 76 -10.75 14.58 0.16
N VAL A 77 -9.99 13.84 0.99
CA VAL A 77 -9.49 14.36 2.28
C VAL A 77 -8.42 15.41 2.03
N ARG A 78 -8.64 16.61 2.60
CA ARG A 78 -7.66 17.69 2.57
C ARG A 78 -6.64 17.51 3.71
N PHE A 79 -5.59 16.71 3.45
CA PHE A 79 -4.50 16.45 4.41
C PHE A 79 -3.36 17.48 4.31
N THR A 80 -3.40 18.38 3.34
CA THR A 80 -2.39 19.41 3.08
C THR A 80 -3.01 20.61 2.39
N ASP A 81 -2.36 21.76 2.46
CA ASP A 81 -2.73 22.97 1.71
C ASP A 81 -2.06 23.05 0.33
N ASP A 82 -1.12 22.15 0.02
CA ASP A 82 -0.49 22.09 -1.28
C ASP A 82 -1.38 21.35 -2.31
N PRO A 83 -1.91 22.05 -3.32
CA PRO A 83 -2.78 21.46 -4.33
C PRO A 83 -2.06 20.43 -5.22
N ARG A 84 -0.73 20.44 -5.27
CA ARG A 84 0.05 19.44 -6.03
C ARG A 84 -0.02 18.09 -5.33
N LEU A 85 0.17 18.06 -4.00
CA LEU A 85 0.10 16.85 -3.20
C LEU A 85 -1.30 16.24 -3.19
N LEU A 86 -2.35 17.08 -3.18
CA LEU A 86 -3.73 16.62 -3.31
C LEU A 86 -3.99 15.94 -4.67
N ARG A 87 -3.46 16.52 -5.76
CA ARG A 87 -3.55 15.91 -7.10
C ARG A 87 -2.76 14.60 -7.18
N ASP A 88 -1.60 14.53 -6.54
CA ASP A 88 -0.79 13.32 -6.53
C ASP A 88 -1.46 12.19 -5.75
N ALA A 89 -2.16 12.50 -4.65
CA ALA A 89 -2.99 11.53 -3.93
C ALA A 89 -4.13 10.99 -4.80
N ALA A 90 -4.82 11.85 -5.55
CA ALA A 90 -5.85 11.43 -6.49
C ALA A 90 -5.29 10.55 -7.61
N ARG A 91 -4.10 10.86 -8.14
CA ARG A 91 -3.39 10.02 -9.12
C ARG A 91 -2.99 8.68 -8.52
N CYS A 92 -2.53 8.66 -7.27
CA CYS A 92 -2.20 7.42 -6.56
C CYS A 92 -3.40 6.50 -6.48
N HIS A 93 -4.57 7.02 -6.14
CA HIS A 93 -5.82 6.26 -6.15
C HIS A 93 -6.13 5.69 -7.53
N GLY A 94 -6.07 6.50 -8.59
CA GLY A 94 -6.33 6.07 -9.96
C GLY A 94 -5.38 4.96 -10.42
N ARG A 95 -4.09 5.08 -10.12
CA ARG A 95 -3.08 4.05 -10.44
C ARG A 95 -3.31 2.76 -9.66
N LEU A 96 -3.62 2.85 -8.37
CA LEU A 96 -3.92 1.68 -7.55
C LEU A 96 -5.14 0.94 -8.09
N ARG A 97 -6.21 1.67 -8.42
CA ARG A 97 -7.41 1.10 -9.02
C ARG A 97 -7.13 0.43 -10.39
N ALA A 98 -6.27 1.01 -11.20
CA ALA A 98 -5.86 0.40 -12.47
C ALA A 98 -5.11 -0.92 -12.28
N LEU A 99 -4.35 -1.07 -11.19
CA LEU A 99 -3.58 -2.27 -10.88
C LEU A 99 -4.43 -3.39 -10.27
N VAL A 100 -5.33 -3.07 -9.36
CA VAL A 100 -6.08 -4.06 -8.56
C VAL A 100 -7.57 -4.15 -8.91
N GLY A 101 -8.05 -3.28 -9.79
CA GLY A 101 -9.43 -3.29 -10.25
C GLY A 101 -10.45 -2.99 -9.15
N ASP A 102 -11.50 -3.79 -9.09
CA ASP A 102 -12.62 -3.63 -8.15
C ASP A 102 -12.25 -3.90 -6.68
N ASP A 103 -11.08 -4.47 -6.43
CA ASP A 103 -10.57 -4.67 -5.08
C ASP A 103 -10.08 -3.37 -4.42
N ALA A 104 -9.80 -2.32 -5.19
CA ALA A 104 -9.23 -1.07 -4.68
C ALA A 104 -9.95 -0.48 -3.46
N PRO A 105 -11.28 -0.41 -3.39
CA PRO A 105 -11.98 0.10 -2.21
C PRO A 105 -11.86 -0.79 -0.97
N ARG A 106 -11.58 -2.08 -1.17
CA ARG A 106 -11.50 -3.09 -0.12
C ARG A 106 -10.08 -3.33 0.39
N LEU A 107 -9.07 -2.71 -0.23
CA LEU A 107 -7.68 -2.89 0.18
C LEU A 107 -7.44 -2.40 1.60
N VAL A 108 -6.78 -3.23 2.39
CA VAL A 108 -6.39 -2.94 3.77
C VAL A 108 -4.89 -3.04 3.99
N PHE A 109 -4.17 -3.64 3.05
CA PHE A 109 -2.72 -3.77 3.14
C PHE A 109 -2.09 -3.84 1.75
N VAL A 110 -0.95 -3.21 1.63
CA VAL A 110 -0.04 -3.32 0.47
C VAL A 110 1.36 -3.57 1.00
N GLY A 111 2.08 -4.46 0.39
CA GLY A 111 3.44 -4.77 0.80
C GLY A 111 4.31 -5.27 -0.34
N ARG A 112 5.60 -5.36 -0.04
CA ARG A 112 6.61 -6.00 -0.88
C ARG A 112 7.06 -7.28 -0.22
N ILE A 113 7.42 -8.27 -1.04
CA ILE A 113 7.94 -9.55 -0.57
C ILE A 113 9.18 -9.92 -1.39
N GLY A 114 10.17 -10.52 -0.74
CA GLY A 114 11.41 -10.96 -1.36
C GLY A 114 12.34 -11.62 -0.35
N GLU A 115 13.49 -12.02 -0.82
CA GLU A 115 14.56 -12.56 0.02
C GLU A 115 15.32 -11.46 0.77
#